data_da4058388026a783e848077b54f758fe
#
_entry.id   da4058388026a783e848077b54f758fe
#
_cell.length_a   1.000
_cell.length_b   1.000
_cell.length_c   1.000
_cell.angle_alpha   90.00
_cell.angle_beta   90.00
_cell.angle_gamma   90.00
#
_symmetry.space_group_name_H-M   'P 1'
#
loop_
_entity.id
_entity.type
_entity.pdbx_description
1 polymer ?
#
loop_
_entity_poly.entity_id
_entity_poly.type
_entity_poly.pdbx_seq_one_letter_code
_entity_poly.pdbx_strand_id
1 'polypeptide(L)'
;MEAWELVPQKDGSKKSQYYGKWITDLEITSDNAKSLIDGARARWKIENECFNSLKNHGYNIEHNYGHGSNNLCYNFYNFTLLAFTMHQIHQLSDKLFQEMRSRFGRLGSLWEEIRTMIHRFYFSSMEALWELLAKDLDYEPPPR
;
A
#
# COMPACT_ATOMS: atom_id res chain seq x y z
N MET A 1 13.07 10.25 24.59
CA MET A 1 13.39 11.24 23.53
C MET A 1 12.13 12.00 23.15
N GLU A 2 12.20 13.30 23.09
CA GLU A 2 11.15 14.17 22.52
C GLU A 2 11.74 14.91 21.33
N ALA A 3 10.96 15.03 20.25
CA ALA A 3 11.42 15.67 19.03
C ALA A 3 10.54 16.87 18.66
N TRP A 4 11.20 17.96 18.32
CA TRP A 4 10.64 19.24 17.90
C TRP A 4 11.36 19.71 16.64
N GLU A 5 10.65 20.35 15.73
CA GLU A 5 11.24 21.02 14.57
C GLU A 5 10.80 22.49 14.53
N LEU A 6 11.69 23.36 14.11
CA LEU A 6 11.39 24.75 13.84
C LEU A 6 11.02 24.92 12.37
N VAL A 7 9.72 25.03 12.10
CA VAL A 7 9.19 25.17 10.74
C VAL A 7 9.07 26.65 10.40
N PRO A 8 9.67 27.13 9.30
CA PRO A 8 9.54 28.50 8.86
C PRO A 8 8.09 28.81 8.46
N GLN A 9 7.58 29.94 8.91
CA GLN A 9 6.27 30.48 8.52
C GLN A 9 6.41 31.46 7.35
N LYS A 10 5.30 31.75 6.68
CA LYS A 10 5.26 32.68 5.54
C LYS A 10 5.64 34.12 5.91
N ASP A 11 5.52 34.46 7.17
CA ASP A 11 5.90 35.78 7.75
C ASP A 11 7.37 35.89 8.18
N GLY A 12 8.18 34.85 7.91
CA GLY A 12 9.59 34.78 8.31
C GLY A 12 9.83 34.29 9.75
N SER A 13 8.78 34.11 10.55
CA SER A 13 8.89 33.56 11.89
C SER A 13 9.14 32.04 11.84
N LYS A 14 9.63 31.43 12.94
CA LYS A 14 9.78 30.00 13.09
C LYS A 14 8.79 29.51 14.14
N LYS A 15 7.96 28.52 13.77
CA LYS A 15 7.05 27.85 14.70
C LYS A 15 7.60 26.49 15.08
N SER A 16 7.60 26.19 16.39
CA SER A 16 7.95 24.87 16.89
C SER A 16 6.84 23.87 16.54
N GLN A 17 7.18 22.81 15.84
CA GLN A 17 6.28 21.69 15.55
C GLN A 17 6.72 20.49 16.37
N TYR A 18 5.80 19.92 17.15
CA TYR A 18 6.03 18.71 17.91
C TYR A 18 5.87 17.48 17.02
N TYR A 19 6.87 16.61 17.02
CA TYR A 19 6.85 15.38 16.24
C TYR A 19 6.43 14.15 17.03
N GLY A 20 6.80 14.07 18.29
CA GLY A 20 6.47 12.93 19.14
C GLY A 20 7.40 12.75 20.33
N LYS A 21 7.05 11.73 21.12
CA LYS A 21 7.79 11.30 22.30
C LYS A 21 7.96 9.81 22.25
N TRP A 22 9.19 9.34 22.37
CA TRP A 22 9.56 7.92 22.33
C TRP A 22 10.51 7.56 23.43
N ILE A 23 10.49 6.27 23.82
CA ILE A 23 11.44 5.67 24.74
C ILE A 23 12.45 4.88 23.88
N THR A 24 13.73 5.02 24.20
CA THR A 24 14.82 4.29 23.54
C THR A 24 15.91 4.01 24.58
N ASP A 25 16.59 2.89 24.41
CA ASP A 25 17.81 2.50 25.13
C ASP A 25 19.09 2.89 24.36
N LEU A 26 18.93 3.39 23.14
CA LEU A 26 20.04 3.85 22.30
C LEU A 26 20.55 5.21 22.81
N GLU A 27 21.87 5.39 22.84
CA GLU A 27 22.49 6.68 23.12
C GLU A 27 22.15 7.69 22.02
N ILE A 28 21.66 8.85 22.41
CA ILE A 28 21.23 9.92 21.50
C ILE A 28 22.40 10.89 21.30
N THR A 29 22.87 10.99 20.06
CA THR A 29 23.90 11.94 19.65
C THR A 29 23.36 12.90 18.59
N SER A 30 24.07 14.00 18.33
CA SER A 30 23.75 14.93 17.24
C SER A 30 23.68 14.23 15.88
N ASP A 31 24.50 13.21 15.67
CA ASP A 31 24.66 12.54 14.38
C ASP A 31 23.55 11.50 14.12
N ASN A 32 23.02 10.84 15.19
CA ASN A 32 22.02 9.81 15.04
C ASN A 32 20.60 10.27 15.38
N ALA A 33 20.41 11.43 16.00
CA ALA A 33 19.12 11.91 16.48
C ALA A 33 18.06 11.93 15.38
N LYS A 34 18.40 12.41 14.18
CA LYS A 34 17.48 12.46 13.04
C LYS A 34 17.07 11.05 12.61
N SER A 35 18.01 10.13 12.45
CA SER A 35 17.74 8.75 12.06
C SER A 35 16.87 8.02 13.08
N LEU A 36 17.07 8.27 14.37
CA LEU A 36 16.23 7.71 15.45
C LEU A 36 14.80 8.25 15.38
N ILE A 37 14.62 9.55 15.12
CA ILE A 37 13.29 10.15 14.94
C ILE A 37 12.59 9.57 13.73
N ASP A 38 13.28 9.47 12.60
CA ASP A 38 12.73 8.93 11.35
C ASP A 38 12.35 7.46 11.51
N GLY A 39 13.18 6.66 12.19
CA GLY A 39 12.88 5.27 12.53
C GLY A 39 11.68 5.12 13.47
N ALA A 40 11.62 5.95 14.51
CA ALA A 40 10.49 5.96 15.44
C ALA A 40 9.17 6.35 14.77
N ARG A 41 9.20 7.27 13.80
CA ARG A 41 8.05 7.67 12.99
C ARG A 41 7.66 6.60 11.96
N ALA A 42 8.64 5.86 11.43
CA ALA A 42 8.38 4.80 10.45
C ALA A 42 7.46 3.71 11.01
N ARG A 43 7.44 3.45 12.33
CA ARG A 43 6.49 2.55 12.98
C ARG A 43 5.04 2.89 12.65
N TRP A 44 4.72 4.18 12.62
CA TRP A 44 3.36 4.65 12.33
C TRP A 44 2.91 4.32 10.88
N LYS A 45 3.85 4.16 9.95
CA LYS A 45 3.55 3.71 8.59
C LYS A 45 2.97 2.29 8.55
N ILE A 46 3.38 1.41 9.47
CA ILE A 46 2.83 0.05 9.56
C ILE A 46 1.32 0.12 9.81
N GLU A 47 0.87 0.99 10.70
CA GLU A 47 -0.55 1.13 11.01
C GLU A 47 -1.32 1.82 9.88
N ASN A 48 -0.81 2.93 9.35
CA ASN A 48 -1.53 3.74 8.37
C ASN A 48 -1.38 3.27 6.91
N GLU A 49 -0.24 2.74 6.55
CA GLU A 49 -0.01 2.31 5.17
C GLU A 49 -0.29 0.80 5.00
N CYS A 50 0.23 -0.05 5.90
CA CYS A 50 0.06 -1.49 5.80
C CYS A 50 -1.33 -1.93 6.28
N PHE A 51 -1.66 -1.74 7.56
CA PHE A 51 -2.94 -2.22 8.10
C PHE A 51 -4.15 -1.53 7.49
N ASN A 52 -4.07 -0.24 7.23
CA ASN A 52 -5.14 0.48 6.53
C ASN A 52 -5.36 -0.06 5.12
N SER A 53 -4.29 -0.39 4.38
CA SER A 53 -4.42 -1.01 3.07
C SER A 53 -5.04 -2.39 3.15
N LEU A 54 -4.62 -3.23 4.09
CA LEU A 54 -5.15 -4.56 4.31
C LEU A 54 -6.64 -4.56 4.70
N LYS A 55 -7.09 -3.53 5.43
CA LYS A 55 -8.50 -3.39 5.85
C LYS A 55 -9.39 -2.77 4.77
N ASN A 56 -8.94 -1.66 4.16
CA ASN A 56 -9.80 -0.74 3.42
C ASN A 56 -9.56 -0.73 1.89
N HIS A 57 -8.49 -1.37 1.41
CA HIS A 57 -8.13 -1.32 -0.01
C HIS A 57 -8.31 -2.66 -0.74
N GLY A 58 -9.33 -3.43 -0.36
CA GLY A 58 -9.80 -4.60 -1.10
C GLY A 58 -9.21 -5.95 -0.64
N TYR A 59 -8.32 -5.97 0.34
CA TYR A 59 -7.78 -7.23 0.90
C TYR A 59 -8.70 -7.87 1.94
N ASN A 60 -9.59 -7.08 2.57
CA ASN A 60 -10.58 -7.54 3.55
C ASN A 60 -10.00 -8.42 4.67
N ILE A 61 -8.86 -8.04 5.23
CA ILE A 61 -8.14 -8.86 6.22
C ILE A 61 -8.97 -9.13 7.48
N GLU A 62 -9.96 -8.28 7.78
CA GLU A 62 -10.89 -8.43 8.90
C GLU A 62 -12.09 -9.33 8.57
N HIS A 63 -12.16 -9.87 7.33
CA HIS A 63 -13.26 -10.76 6.97
C HIS A 63 -13.22 -12.04 7.80
N ASN A 64 -14.36 -12.36 8.40
CA ASN A 64 -14.49 -13.58 9.18
C ASN A 64 -14.76 -14.78 8.24
N TYR A 65 -13.72 -15.54 7.95
CA TYR A 65 -13.81 -16.80 7.18
C TYR A 65 -14.34 -17.98 8.01
N GLY A 66 -14.74 -17.73 9.26
CA GLY A 66 -15.16 -18.76 10.21
C GLY A 66 -14.00 -19.52 10.83
N HIS A 67 -14.31 -20.30 11.87
CA HIS A 67 -13.35 -21.15 12.57
C HIS A 67 -13.30 -22.57 11.99
N GLY A 68 -13.39 -22.70 10.67
CA GLY A 68 -13.40 -24.01 10.00
C GLY A 68 -12.27 -24.95 10.44
N SER A 69 -12.40 -26.24 10.12
CA SER A 69 -11.34 -27.22 10.35
C SER A 69 -10.05 -26.87 9.59
N ASN A 70 -8.92 -27.44 9.99
CA ASN A 70 -7.63 -27.31 9.30
C ASN A 70 -7.09 -25.87 9.21
N ASN A 71 -7.28 -25.07 10.24
CA ASN A 71 -6.76 -23.69 10.33
C ASN A 71 -7.23 -22.77 9.19
N LEU A 72 -8.47 -22.91 8.73
CA LEU A 72 -9.01 -22.19 7.58
C LEU A 72 -8.78 -20.67 7.68
N CYS A 73 -9.16 -20.06 8.79
CA CYS A 73 -8.99 -18.61 9.02
C CYS A 73 -7.51 -18.19 8.95
N TYR A 74 -6.62 -18.97 9.56
CA TYR A 74 -5.18 -18.71 9.54
C TYR A 74 -4.58 -18.82 8.13
N ASN A 75 -5.02 -19.81 7.35
CA ASN A 75 -4.57 -19.98 5.98
C ASN A 75 -5.02 -18.81 5.09
N PHE A 76 -6.28 -18.37 5.18
CA PHE A 76 -6.75 -17.19 4.43
C PHE A 76 -6.03 -15.92 4.85
N TYR A 77 -5.77 -15.73 6.14
CA TYR A 77 -4.97 -14.62 6.63
C TYR A 77 -3.57 -14.60 6.00
N ASN A 78 -2.88 -15.74 5.98
CA ASN A 78 -1.56 -15.85 5.36
C ASN A 78 -1.60 -15.62 3.84
N PHE A 79 -2.62 -16.12 3.13
CA PHE A 79 -2.80 -15.83 1.71
C PHE A 79 -3.03 -14.35 1.45
N THR A 80 -3.79 -13.67 2.30
CA THR A 80 -4.00 -12.23 2.19
C THR A 80 -2.69 -11.46 2.37
N LEU A 81 -1.87 -11.82 3.35
CA LEU A 81 -0.55 -11.23 3.54
C LEU A 81 0.40 -11.51 2.37
N LEU A 82 0.38 -12.74 1.84
CA LEU A 82 1.17 -13.09 0.67
C LEU A 82 0.75 -12.27 -0.55
N ALA A 83 -0.54 -12.17 -0.82
CA ALA A 83 -1.07 -11.34 -1.91
C ALA A 83 -0.66 -9.88 -1.76
N PHE A 84 -0.78 -9.31 -0.56
CA PHE A 84 -0.33 -7.96 -0.26
C PHE A 84 1.16 -7.79 -0.56
N THR A 85 2.00 -8.72 -0.12
CA THR A 85 3.45 -8.67 -0.36
C THR A 85 3.78 -8.74 -1.85
N MET A 86 3.13 -9.64 -2.60
CA MET A 86 3.30 -9.75 -4.05
C MET A 86 2.91 -8.45 -4.76
N HIS A 87 1.80 -7.84 -4.36
CA HIS A 87 1.38 -6.55 -4.93
C HIS A 87 2.37 -5.42 -4.60
N GLN A 88 2.99 -5.40 -3.41
CA GLN A 88 4.06 -4.44 -3.11
C GLN A 88 5.28 -4.65 -4.02
N ILE A 89 5.66 -5.89 -4.31
CA ILE A 89 6.75 -6.19 -5.24
C ILE A 89 6.41 -5.69 -6.65
N HIS A 90 5.21 -5.99 -7.17
CA HIS A 90 4.76 -5.48 -8.48
C HIS A 90 4.72 -3.94 -8.50
N GLN A 91 4.22 -3.31 -7.44
CA GLN A 91 4.21 -1.84 -7.32
C GLN A 91 5.61 -1.23 -7.43
N LEU A 92 6.65 -1.92 -6.96
CA LEU A 92 8.02 -1.42 -6.95
C LEU A 92 8.81 -1.79 -8.21
N SER A 93 8.53 -2.93 -8.84
CA SER A 93 9.38 -3.51 -9.89
C SER A 93 8.71 -3.67 -11.25
N ASP A 94 7.38 -3.70 -11.33
CA ASP A 94 6.64 -3.98 -12.56
C ASP A 94 6.09 -2.68 -13.17
N LYS A 95 6.67 -2.29 -14.30
CA LYS A 95 6.28 -1.06 -15.02
C LYS A 95 4.86 -1.12 -15.57
N LEU A 96 4.41 -2.30 -16.06
CA LEU A 96 3.06 -2.46 -16.58
C LEU A 96 2.02 -2.34 -15.46
N PHE A 97 2.29 -2.96 -14.32
CA PHE A 97 1.44 -2.77 -13.14
C PHE A 97 1.38 -1.30 -12.69
N GLN A 98 2.52 -0.60 -12.65
CA GLN A 98 2.58 0.82 -12.29
C GLN A 98 1.76 1.68 -13.26
N GLU A 99 1.84 1.39 -14.55
CA GLU A 99 1.05 2.07 -15.59
C GLU A 99 -0.45 1.83 -15.38
N MET A 100 -0.87 0.58 -15.24
CA MET A 100 -2.27 0.24 -14.98
C MET A 100 -2.76 0.89 -13.69
N ARG A 101 -1.96 0.84 -12.63
CA ARG A 101 -2.27 1.49 -11.36
C ARG A 101 -2.51 3.00 -11.51
N SER A 102 -1.71 3.66 -12.36
CA SER A 102 -1.87 5.09 -12.67
C SER A 102 -3.17 5.38 -13.44
N ARG A 103 -3.49 4.56 -14.44
CA ARG A 103 -4.69 4.72 -15.29
C ARG A 103 -5.99 4.54 -14.51
N PHE A 104 -6.05 3.55 -13.62
CA PHE A 104 -7.25 3.28 -12.80
C PHE A 104 -7.43 4.24 -11.61
N GLY A 105 -6.43 5.00 -11.23
CA GLY A 105 -6.48 5.95 -10.12
C GLY A 105 -6.69 5.32 -8.74
N ARG A 106 -7.68 4.40 -8.59
CA ARG A 106 -7.96 3.67 -7.34
C ARG A 106 -7.58 2.20 -7.45
N LEU A 107 -6.93 1.67 -6.42
CA LEU A 107 -6.53 0.27 -6.38
C LEU A 107 -7.73 -0.68 -6.41
N GLY A 108 -8.83 -0.31 -5.73
CA GLY A 108 -10.06 -1.10 -5.75
C GLY A 108 -10.64 -1.29 -7.15
N SER A 109 -10.67 -0.23 -7.97
CA SER A 109 -11.16 -0.32 -9.36
C SER A 109 -10.28 -1.23 -10.21
N LEU A 110 -8.96 -1.17 -10.04
CA LEU A 110 -8.04 -2.10 -10.72
C LEU A 110 -8.32 -3.56 -10.33
N TRP A 111 -8.57 -3.84 -9.03
CA TRP A 111 -8.89 -5.20 -8.59
C TRP A 111 -10.24 -5.71 -9.11
N GLU A 112 -11.24 -4.86 -9.21
CA GLU A 112 -12.53 -5.21 -9.80
C GLU A 112 -12.38 -5.58 -11.27
N GLU A 113 -11.59 -4.82 -12.02
CA GLU A 113 -11.34 -5.10 -13.43
C GLU A 113 -10.54 -6.39 -13.61
N ILE A 114 -9.45 -6.58 -12.88
CA ILE A 114 -8.68 -7.83 -12.89
C ILE A 114 -9.59 -9.02 -12.59
N ARG A 115 -10.44 -8.92 -11.58
CA ARG A 115 -11.39 -9.98 -11.22
C ARG A 115 -12.36 -10.27 -12.37
N THR A 116 -12.88 -9.24 -13.01
CA THR A 116 -13.78 -9.37 -14.16
C THR A 116 -13.10 -10.07 -15.33
N MET A 117 -11.85 -9.69 -15.63
CA MET A 117 -11.08 -10.31 -16.70
C MET A 117 -10.77 -11.79 -16.44
N ILE A 118 -10.32 -12.12 -15.24
CA ILE A 118 -10.01 -13.51 -14.85
C ILE A 118 -11.27 -14.38 -14.86
N HIS A 119 -12.44 -13.84 -14.55
CA HIS A 119 -13.69 -14.58 -14.65
C HIS A 119 -14.14 -14.87 -16.08
N ARG A 120 -13.73 -14.06 -17.04
CA ARG A 120 -14.17 -14.19 -18.44
C ARG A 120 -13.15 -14.85 -19.34
N PHE A 121 -11.86 -14.70 -19.05
CA PHE A 121 -10.76 -15.09 -19.91
C PHE A 121 -9.72 -15.90 -19.14
N TYR A 122 -9.06 -16.81 -19.86
CA TYR A 122 -7.89 -17.50 -19.37
C TYR A 122 -6.64 -16.77 -19.85
N PHE A 123 -5.72 -16.47 -18.95
CA PHE A 123 -4.46 -15.81 -19.24
C PHE A 123 -3.28 -16.75 -19.02
N SER A 124 -2.34 -16.78 -19.93
CA SER A 124 -1.12 -17.57 -19.81
C SER A 124 -0.09 -16.92 -18.85
N SER A 125 -0.17 -15.60 -18.67
CA SER A 125 0.71 -14.84 -17.78
C SER A 125 0.04 -13.55 -17.30
N MET A 126 0.63 -12.89 -16.31
CA MET A 126 0.17 -11.57 -15.85
C MET A 126 0.40 -10.49 -16.90
N GLU A 127 1.48 -10.58 -17.68
CA GLU A 127 1.76 -9.65 -18.77
C GLU A 127 0.63 -9.64 -19.82
N ALA A 128 0.14 -10.83 -20.20
CA ALA A 128 -0.98 -10.96 -21.14
C ALA A 128 -2.26 -10.30 -20.60
N LEU A 129 -2.51 -10.37 -19.29
CA LEU A 129 -3.62 -9.68 -18.65
C LEU A 129 -3.42 -8.16 -18.69
N TRP A 130 -2.22 -7.67 -18.36
CA TRP A 130 -1.93 -6.23 -18.38
C TRP A 130 -2.02 -5.66 -19.80
N GLU A 131 -1.53 -6.37 -20.80
CA GLU A 131 -1.65 -5.96 -22.21
C GLU A 131 -3.11 -5.86 -22.68
N LEU A 132 -3.95 -6.81 -22.26
CA LEU A 132 -5.38 -6.76 -22.60
C LEU A 132 -6.06 -5.57 -21.91
N LEU A 133 -5.81 -5.35 -20.61
CA LEU A 133 -6.34 -4.21 -19.89
C LEU A 133 -5.90 -2.87 -20.47
N ALA A 134 -4.64 -2.76 -20.92
CA ALA A 134 -4.14 -1.56 -21.56
C ALA A 134 -4.89 -1.27 -22.88
N LYS A 135 -5.13 -2.29 -23.70
CA LYS A 135 -5.89 -2.17 -24.95
C LYS A 135 -7.36 -1.80 -24.72
N ASP A 136 -7.98 -2.35 -23.69
CA ASP A 136 -9.38 -2.06 -23.35
C ASP A 136 -9.55 -0.61 -22.88
N LEU A 137 -8.59 -0.07 -22.15
CA LEU A 137 -8.59 1.32 -21.71
C LEU A 137 -8.36 2.32 -22.85
N ASP A 138 -7.67 1.90 -23.90
CA ASP A 138 -7.40 2.73 -25.09
C ASP A 138 -8.53 2.59 -26.15
N TYR A 139 -9.55 1.75 -25.89
CA TYR A 139 -10.68 1.58 -26.79
C TYR A 139 -11.63 2.80 -26.73
N GLU A 140 -11.72 3.53 -27.82
CA GLU A 140 -12.75 4.54 -28.04
C GLU A 140 -13.95 3.89 -28.73
N PRO A 141 -15.15 3.85 -28.09
CA PRO A 141 -16.34 3.32 -28.75
C PRO A 141 -16.71 4.18 -29.95
N PRO A 142 -17.23 3.60 -31.04
CA PRO A 142 -17.67 4.37 -32.19
C PRO A 142 -18.74 5.40 -31.79
N PRO A 143 -18.76 6.57 -32.41
CA PRO A 143 -19.75 7.61 -32.12
C PRO A 143 -21.16 7.04 -32.31
N ARG A 144 -22.06 7.32 -31.39
CA ARG A 144 -23.48 6.94 -31.45
C ARG A 144 -24.22 7.77 -32.45
#